data_eaed1e9cf6130c92cb377817323fa6da
#
_entry.id   eaed1e9cf6130c92cb377817323fa6da
#
_cell.length_a   1.000
_cell.length_b   1.000
_cell.length_c   1.000
_cell.angle_alpha   90.00
_cell.angle_beta   90.00
_cell.angle_gamma   90.00
#
_symmetry.space_group_name_H-M   'P 1'
#
loop_
_entity.id
_entity.type
_entity.pdbx_description
1 polymer ?
#
loop_
_entity_poly.entity_id
_entity_poly.type
_entity_poly.pdbx_seq_one_letter_code
_entity_poly.pdbx_strand_id
1 'polypeptide(L)'
;MAPVGPGVERLTEEAQALFPEARVVTLSSDMFGSARALKAQIAEIAEGGADVIIGTQLVAKGHNFPKLTLVGVIDADLGLQGSDLRAAERTFQLMRQVAGRAGRAEKRGAALLQTFQPEHPVIRAILAGDEEGFWRAEAREREAAGVPPYGRMAGIILSSTDPQEAMAVGQELKRRDGVIRQAGAQVFGPAPAPIARIRGRHRVRLLVKGPKGAALQRAVADWVGGVKLSNRMRLSVDIDPQSFY
;
A
#
# COMPACT_ATOMS: atom_id res chain seq x y z
N MET A 1 13.80 -2.83 13.55
CA MET A 1 12.45 -3.13 13.00
C MET A 1 12.34 -4.63 12.94
N ALA A 2 11.34 -5.23 13.59
CA ALA A 2 11.06 -6.65 13.38
C ALA A 2 10.58 -6.84 11.93
N PRO A 3 11.04 -7.88 11.22
CA PRO A 3 10.52 -8.18 9.89
C PRO A 3 9.03 -8.48 10.02
N VAL A 4 8.20 -7.77 9.25
CA VAL A 4 6.76 -7.99 9.21
C VAL A 4 6.49 -9.01 8.10
N GLY A 5 6.03 -10.19 8.48
CA GLY A 5 5.76 -11.32 7.59
C GLY A 5 6.98 -12.18 7.27
N PRO A 6 6.77 -13.42 6.80
CA PRO A 6 7.85 -14.29 6.34
C PRO A 6 8.45 -13.68 5.06
N GLY A 7 9.76 -13.46 5.04
CA GLY A 7 10.47 -13.04 3.84
C GLY A 7 10.33 -14.06 2.70
N VAL A 8 10.46 -13.60 1.46
CA VAL A 8 10.39 -14.47 0.27
C VAL A 8 11.42 -15.60 0.34
N GLU A 9 12.61 -15.31 0.87
CA GLU A 9 13.70 -16.28 1.04
C GLU A 9 13.28 -17.42 1.99
N ARG A 10 12.70 -17.08 3.14
CA ARG A 10 12.23 -18.09 4.11
C ARG A 10 11.12 -18.96 3.52
N LEU A 11 10.16 -18.38 2.80
CA LEU A 11 9.13 -19.16 2.12
C LEU A 11 9.72 -20.09 1.07
N THR A 12 10.77 -19.67 0.39
CA THR A 12 11.48 -20.50 -0.59
C THR A 12 12.15 -21.69 0.07
N GLU A 13 12.85 -21.47 1.19
CA GLU A 13 13.47 -22.54 1.96
C GLU A 13 12.45 -23.55 2.49
N GLU A 14 11.33 -23.06 3.06
CA GLU A 14 10.24 -23.91 3.55
C GLU A 14 9.59 -24.72 2.41
N ALA A 15 9.35 -24.10 1.25
CA ALA A 15 8.78 -24.78 0.11
C ALA A 15 9.71 -25.88 -0.45
N GLN A 16 11.01 -25.61 -0.52
CA GLN A 16 12.02 -26.60 -0.94
C GLN A 16 12.12 -27.78 0.04
N ALA A 17 11.99 -27.52 1.33
CA ALA A 17 12.00 -28.55 2.36
C ALA A 17 10.74 -29.43 2.32
N LEU A 18 9.57 -28.83 2.09
CA LEU A 18 8.29 -29.53 2.02
C LEU A 18 8.06 -30.28 0.69
N PHE A 19 8.62 -29.75 -0.39
CA PHE A 19 8.46 -30.31 -1.74
C PHE A 19 9.81 -30.48 -2.43
N PRO A 20 10.67 -31.43 -1.97
CA PRO A 20 12.04 -31.58 -2.47
C PRO A 20 12.14 -31.90 -3.96
N GLU A 21 11.11 -32.54 -4.54
CA GLU A 21 11.06 -32.89 -5.95
C GLU A 21 10.49 -31.75 -6.84
N ALA A 22 9.94 -30.67 -6.22
CA ALA A 22 9.32 -29.59 -6.97
C ALA A 22 10.36 -28.56 -7.43
N ARG A 23 10.16 -28.07 -8.63
CA ARG A 23 10.93 -26.91 -9.16
C ARG A 23 10.36 -25.63 -8.56
N VAL A 24 10.98 -25.16 -7.49
CA VAL A 24 10.60 -23.91 -6.81
C VAL A 24 11.31 -22.74 -7.47
N VAL A 25 10.55 -21.76 -7.95
CA VAL A 25 11.06 -20.52 -8.57
C VAL A 25 10.63 -19.32 -7.74
N THR A 26 11.59 -18.47 -7.42
CA THR A 26 11.35 -17.21 -6.69
C THR A 26 11.35 -16.03 -7.65
N LEU A 27 10.29 -15.22 -7.60
CA LEU A 27 10.14 -13.98 -8.37
C LEU A 27 10.11 -12.78 -7.42
N SER A 28 11.24 -12.10 -7.29
CA SER A 28 11.37 -10.84 -6.53
C SER A 28 11.97 -9.77 -7.43
N SER A 29 11.53 -8.52 -7.26
CA SER A 29 12.06 -7.38 -8.02
C SER A 29 13.56 -7.18 -7.85
N ASP A 30 14.10 -7.58 -6.71
CA ASP A 30 15.50 -7.37 -6.35
C ASP A 30 16.44 -8.44 -6.96
N MET A 31 15.86 -9.56 -7.44
CA MET A 31 16.64 -10.67 -8.02
C MET A 31 16.96 -10.48 -9.50
N PHE A 32 16.29 -9.56 -10.19
CA PHE A 32 16.47 -9.39 -11.65
C PHE A 32 17.24 -8.12 -11.94
N GLY A 33 18.46 -8.26 -12.47
CA GLY A 33 19.28 -7.14 -12.92
C GLY A 33 18.73 -6.41 -14.16
N SER A 34 17.70 -6.97 -14.84
CA SER A 34 17.06 -6.32 -15.98
C SER A 34 15.63 -6.82 -16.22
N ALA A 35 14.80 -5.96 -16.82
CA ALA A 35 13.44 -6.30 -17.25
C ALA A 35 13.41 -7.46 -18.29
N ARG A 36 14.48 -7.62 -19.06
CA ARG A 36 14.62 -8.70 -20.06
C ARG A 36 14.76 -10.06 -19.38
N ALA A 37 15.58 -10.15 -18.32
CA ALA A 37 15.76 -11.38 -17.55
C ALA A 37 14.47 -11.80 -16.86
N LEU A 38 13.76 -10.87 -16.25
CA LEU A 38 12.43 -11.13 -15.64
C LEU A 38 11.44 -11.66 -16.69
N LYS A 39 11.39 -11.05 -17.89
CA LYS A 39 10.48 -11.49 -18.96
C LYS A 39 10.81 -12.91 -19.46
N ALA A 40 12.08 -13.24 -19.57
CA ALA A 40 12.53 -14.59 -19.96
C ALA A 40 12.12 -15.64 -18.92
N GLN A 41 12.32 -15.37 -17.62
CA GLN A 41 11.92 -16.26 -16.54
C GLN A 41 10.42 -16.48 -16.51
N ILE A 42 9.63 -15.43 -16.72
CA ILE A 42 8.15 -15.54 -16.77
C ILE A 42 7.71 -16.40 -17.96
N ALA A 43 8.34 -16.28 -19.12
CA ALA A 43 8.04 -17.12 -20.28
C ALA A 43 8.33 -18.59 -19.99
N GLU A 44 9.47 -18.90 -19.39
CA GLU A 44 9.85 -20.25 -18.98
C GLU A 44 8.82 -20.85 -18.02
N ILE A 45 8.40 -20.10 -16.98
CA ILE A 45 7.38 -20.52 -16.02
C ILE A 45 6.04 -20.79 -16.74
N ALA A 46 5.64 -19.93 -17.68
CA ALA A 46 4.40 -20.09 -18.43
C ALA A 46 4.36 -21.38 -19.25
N GLU A 47 5.50 -21.83 -19.74
CA GLU A 47 5.68 -23.10 -20.47
C GLU A 47 5.72 -24.31 -19.52
N GLY A 48 5.78 -24.11 -18.21
CA GLY A 48 5.81 -25.15 -17.19
C GLY A 48 7.18 -25.41 -16.60
N GLY A 49 8.05 -24.41 -16.61
CA GLY A 49 9.38 -24.46 -16.02
C GLY A 49 9.40 -24.40 -14.49
N ALA A 50 8.25 -24.27 -13.84
CA ALA A 50 8.11 -24.27 -12.38
C ALA A 50 6.89 -25.05 -11.91
N ASP A 51 7.02 -25.68 -10.75
CA ASP A 51 5.92 -26.35 -10.05
C ASP A 51 5.39 -25.48 -8.91
N VAL A 52 6.27 -24.70 -8.26
CA VAL A 52 5.94 -23.72 -7.23
C VAL A 52 6.58 -22.37 -7.57
N ILE A 53 5.77 -21.32 -7.54
CA ILE A 53 6.22 -19.94 -7.76
C ILE A 53 6.02 -19.15 -6.47
N ILE A 54 7.09 -18.60 -5.94
CA ILE A 54 7.07 -17.75 -4.74
C ILE A 54 7.40 -16.32 -5.14
N GLY A 55 6.63 -15.35 -4.68
CA GLY A 55 6.91 -13.97 -5.00
C GLY A 55 6.03 -12.98 -4.28
N THR A 56 6.35 -11.71 -4.49
CA THR A 56 5.59 -10.57 -3.95
C THR A 56 4.50 -10.12 -4.93
N GLN A 57 3.95 -8.93 -4.74
CA GLN A 57 2.97 -8.31 -5.63
C GLN A 57 3.37 -8.29 -7.13
N LEU A 58 4.67 -8.44 -7.43
CA LEU A 58 5.17 -8.51 -8.80
C LEU A 58 4.57 -9.70 -9.56
N VAL A 59 4.43 -10.85 -8.90
CA VAL A 59 3.81 -12.07 -9.47
C VAL A 59 2.33 -11.85 -9.79
N ALA A 60 1.66 -11.02 -8.99
CA ALA A 60 0.25 -10.70 -9.17
C ALA A 60 -0.01 -9.75 -10.36
N LYS A 61 0.98 -8.94 -10.76
CA LYS A 61 0.80 -7.88 -11.76
C LYS A 61 1.17 -8.35 -13.18
N GLY A 62 0.17 -8.44 -14.04
CA GLY A 62 0.39 -8.44 -15.50
C GLY A 62 0.88 -9.74 -16.16
N HIS A 63 1.23 -10.78 -15.39
CA HIS A 63 1.75 -12.03 -15.94
C HIS A 63 0.69 -13.09 -16.04
N ASN A 64 0.70 -13.86 -17.12
CA ASN A 64 -0.24 -14.97 -17.33
C ASN A 64 0.49 -16.29 -17.08
N PHE A 65 -0.05 -17.10 -16.17
CA PHE A 65 0.43 -18.45 -15.88
C PHE A 65 -0.69 -19.46 -16.19
N PRO A 66 -0.78 -19.94 -17.43
CA PRO A 66 -1.93 -20.74 -17.89
C PRO A 66 -2.08 -22.09 -17.16
N LYS A 67 -1.01 -22.61 -16.60
CA LYS A 67 -0.98 -23.87 -15.86
C LYS A 67 -1.23 -23.71 -14.36
N LEU A 68 -1.46 -22.47 -13.87
CA LEU A 68 -1.63 -22.20 -12.45
C LEU A 68 -3.00 -22.70 -11.96
N THR A 69 -2.98 -23.64 -11.03
CA THR A 69 -4.18 -24.26 -10.45
C THR A 69 -4.45 -23.86 -9.02
N LEU A 70 -3.43 -23.42 -8.29
CA LEU A 70 -3.54 -22.99 -6.90
C LEU A 70 -2.78 -21.68 -6.67
N VAL A 71 -3.40 -20.76 -5.95
CA VAL A 71 -2.76 -19.56 -5.45
C VAL A 71 -2.89 -19.50 -3.95
N GLY A 72 -1.75 -19.42 -3.24
CA GLY A 72 -1.68 -19.18 -1.81
C GLY A 72 -1.31 -17.72 -1.51
N VAL A 73 -2.08 -17.06 -0.68
CA VAL A 73 -1.75 -15.74 -0.13
C VAL A 73 -1.35 -15.92 1.33
N ILE A 74 -0.09 -15.69 1.61
CA ILE A 74 0.46 -15.76 2.96
C ILE A 74 0.30 -14.39 3.61
N ASP A 75 -0.29 -14.37 4.82
CA ASP A 75 -0.53 -13.16 5.60
C ASP A 75 -1.37 -12.11 4.82
N ALA A 76 -2.62 -12.45 4.51
CA ALA A 76 -3.55 -11.53 3.84
C ALA A 76 -3.83 -10.26 4.68
N ASP A 77 -3.59 -10.32 5.99
CA ASP A 77 -3.83 -9.21 6.92
C ASP A 77 -2.80 -8.09 6.79
N LEU A 78 -1.61 -8.39 6.28
CA LEU A 78 -0.53 -7.42 6.11
C LEU A 78 -0.98 -6.19 5.30
N GLY A 79 -1.78 -6.41 4.26
CA GLY A 79 -2.33 -5.35 3.44
C GLY A 79 -3.41 -4.50 4.14
N LEU A 80 -4.02 -5.02 5.20
CA LEU A 80 -5.07 -4.34 5.98
C LEU A 80 -4.51 -3.56 7.17
N GLN A 81 -3.24 -3.77 7.50
CA GLN A 81 -2.58 -3.09 8.62
C GLN A 81 -2.12 -1.69 8.23
N GLY A 82 -2.11 -0.80 9.22
CA GLY A 82 -1.57 0.54 9.09
C GLY A 82 -2.61 1.65 8.94
N SER A 83 -2.13 2.86 8.74
CA SER A 83 -2.94 4.09 8.70
C SER A 83 -3.23 4.58 7.28
N ASP A 84 -3.13 3.71 6.27
CA ASP A 84 -3.46 4.08 4.89
C ASP A 84 -4.97 3.93 4.67
N LEU A 85 -5.63 5.03 4.36
CA LEU A 85 -7.08 5.07 4.08
C LEU A 85 -7.51 4.18 2.91
N ARG A 86 -6.57 3.76 2.07
CA ARG A 86 -6.84 2.87 0.92
C ARG A 86 -6.34 1.44 1.14
N ALA A 87 -6.01 1.08 2.37
CA ALA A 87 -5.53 -0.27 2.69
C ALA A 87 -6.55 -1.34 2.30
N ALA A 88 -7.81 -1.19 2.70
CA ALA A 88 -8.91 -2.08 2.36
C ALA A 88 -9.11 -2.21 0.85
N GLU A 89 -9.20 -1.08 0.15
CA GLU A 89 -9.34 -1.01 -1.32
C GLU A 89 -8.20 -1.74 -2.03
N ARG A 90 -6.94 -1.46 -1.65
CA ARG A 90 -5.78 -2.09 -2.29
C ARG A 90 -5.71 -3.58 -2.02
N THR A 91 -6.01 -3.98 -0.80
CA THR A 91 -6.03 -5.39 -0.42
C THR A 91 -7.11 -6.13 -1.21
N PHE A 92 -8.31 -5.57 -1.28
CA PHE A 92 -9.39 -6.15 -2.06
C PHE A 92 -9.01 -6.30 -3.54
N GLN A 93 -8.51 -5.24 -4.17
CA GLN A 93 -8.08 -5.26 -5.57
C GLN A 93 -6.96 -6.27 -5.82
N LEU A 94 -5.95 -6.31 -4.94
CA LEU A 94 -4.84 -7.25 -5.06
C LEU A 94 -5.32 -8.70 -4.95
N MET A 95 -6.11 -9.01 -3.93
CA MET A 95 -6.62 -10.37 -3.68
C MET A 95 -7.53 -10.83 -4.82
N ARG A 96 -8.40 -9.96 -5.33
CA ARG A 96 -9.21 -10.24 -6.52
C ARG A 96 -8.34 -10.53 -7.75
N GLN A 97 -7.29 -9.75 -7.95
CA GLN A 97 -6.36 -9.95 -9.05
C GLN A 97 -5.64 -11.29 -8.93
N VAL A 98 -5.21 -11.65 -7.72
CA VAL A 98 -4.51 -12.90 -7.42
C VAL A 98 -5.45 -14.09 -7.56
N ALA A 99 -6.63 -14.06 -6.93
CA ALA A 99 -7.62 -15.13 -7.02
C ALA A 99 -8.08 -15.38 -8.47
N GLY A 100 -8.25 -14.31 -9.25
CA GLY A 100 -8.60 -14.41 -10.67
C GLY A 100 -7.49 -14.98 -11.58
N ARG A 101 -6.31 -15.33 -11.04
CA ARG A 101 -5.22 -16.00 -11.79
C ARG A 101 -5.35 -17.51 -11.78
N ALA A 102 -5.93 -18.10 -10.74
CA ALA A 102 -6.14 -19.53 -10.68
C ALA A 102 -7.24 -19.96 -11.65
N GLY A 103 -7.00 -21.02 -12.43
CA GLY A 103 -8.05 -21.71 -13.22
C GLY A 103 -8.51 -21.01 -14.49
N ARG A 104 -7.64 -20.29 -15.20
CA ARG A 104 -8.01 -19.65 -16.49
C ARG A 104 -7.95 -20.56 -17.71
N ALA A 105 -7.42 -21.78 -17.58
CA ALA A 105 -7.38 -22.79 -18.62
C ALA A 105 -8.43 -23.88 -18.36
N GLU A 106 -8.19 -25.08 -18.81
CA GLU A 106 -9.11 -26.21 -18.71
C GLU A 106 -9.35 -26.75 -17.28
N LYS A 107 -8.56 -26.29 -16.28
CA LYS A 107 -8.63 -26.75 -14.88
C LYS A 107 -9.24 -25.70 -13.97
N ARG A 108 -10.14 -26.13 -13.09
CA ARG A 108 -10.63 -25.27 -11.99
C ARG A 108 -9.46 -24.89 -11.08
N GLY A 109 -9.33 -23.61 -10.82
CA GLY A 109 -8.34 -23.09 -9.89
C GLY A 109 -8.92 -22.83 -8.52
N ALA A 110 -8.04 -22.86 -7.50
CA ALA A 110 -8.37 -22.50 -6.13
C ALA A 110 -7.47 -21.37 -5.64
N ALA A 111 -7.99 -20.54 -4.75
CA ALA A 111 -7.21 -19.54 -4.02
C ALA A 111 -7.38 -19.79 -2.52
N LEU A 112 -6.27 -19.84 -1.80
CA LEU A 112 -6.23 -19.97 -0.34
C LEU A 112 -5.69 -18.68 0.25
N LEU A 113 -6.41 -18.12 1.22
CA LEU A 113 -6.00 -16.93 1.96
C LEU A 113 -5.68 -17.30 3.40
N GLN A 114 -4.44 -17.12 3.81
CA GLN A 114 -4.05 -17.24 5.20
C GLN A 114 -4.32 -15.90 5.91
N THR A 115 -5.15 -15.94 6.96
CA THR A 115 -5.55 -14.74 7.72
C THR A 115 -5.81 -15.09 9.18
N PHE A 116 -5.51 -14.15 10.08
CA PHE A 116 -5.92 -14.18 11.49
C PHE A 116 -7.28 -13.51 11.70
N GLN A 117 -7.83 -12.85 10.66
CA GLN A 117 -9.07 -12.08 10.73
C GLN A 117 -10.09 -12.57 9.66
N PRO A 118 -10.54 -13.83 9.70
CA PRO A 118 -11.42 -14.39 8.66
C PRO A 118 -12.77 -13.65 8.56
N GLU A 119 -13.19 -13.02 9.66
CA GLU A 119 -14.44 -12.24 9.73
C GLU A 119 -14.29 -10.78 9.29
N HIS A 120 -13.07 -10.34 8.93
CA HIS A 120 -12.86 -8.98 8.45
C HIS A 120 -13.70 -8.72 7.19
N PRO A 121 -14.43 -7.58 7.09
CA PRO A 121 -15.35 -7.33 5.98
C PRO A 121 -14.71 -7.47 4.59
N VAL A 122 -13.46 -7.04 4.45
CA VAL A 122 -12.68 -7.17 3.21
C VAL A 122 -12.47 -8.64 2.85
N ILE A 123 -12.03 -9.47 3.82
CA ILE A 123 -11.77 -10.90 3.61
C ILE A 123 -13.08 -11.62 3.23
N ARG A 124 -14.16 -11.34 3.94
CA ARG A 124 -15.47 -11.92 3.64
C ARG A 124 -15.98 -11.54 2.24
N ALA A 125 -15.82 -10.28 1.85
CA ALA A 125 -16.22 -9.83 0.52
C ALA A 125 -15.41 -10.52 -0.59
N ILE A 126 -14.09 -10.75 -0.36
CA ILE A 126 -13.22 -11.48 -1.28
C ILE A 126 -13.70 -12.93 -1.43
N LEU A 127 -13.95 -13.64 -0.31
CA LEU A 127 -14.38 -15.03 -0.31
C LEU A 127 -15.77 -15.22 -0.95
N ALA A 128 -16.67 -14.26 -0.72
CA ALA A 128 -18.02 -14.26 -1.33
C ALA A 128 -18.02 -13.82 -2.81
N GLY A 129 -16.94 -13.23 -3.31
CA GLY A 129 -16.91 -12.60 -4.63
C GLY A 129 -17.81 -11.36 -4.73
N ASP A 130 -18.21 -10.80 -3.59
CA ASP A 130 -19.12 -9.65 -3.50
C ASP A 130 -18.40 -8.31 -3.66
N GLU A 131 -18.05 -8.01 -4.91
CA GLU A 131 -17.38 -6.74 -5.25
C GLU A 131 -18.27 -5.53 -5.00
N GLU A 132 -19.54 -5.63 -5.37
CA GLU A 132 -20.47 -4.51 -5.24
C GLU A 132 -20.76 -4.18 -3.78
N GLY A 133 -20.96 -5.19 -2.94
CA GLY A 133 -21.12 -5.03 -1.50
C GLY A 133 -19.89 -4.40 -0.85
N PHE A 134 -18.68 -4.83 -1.27
CA PHE A 134 -17.44 -4.22 -0.81
C PHE A 134 -17.38 -2.72 -1.13
N TRP A 135 -17.60 -2.33 -2.40
CA TRP A 135 -17.51 -0.92 -2.78
C TRP A 135 -18.59 -0.05 -2.14
N ARG A 136 -19.78 -0.59 -1.90
CA ARG A 136 -20.83 0.11 -1.14
C ARG A 136 -20.42 0.34 0.32
N ALA A 137 -19.86 -0.66 0.97
CA ALA A 137 -19.38 -0.55 2.35
C ALA A 137 -18.26 0.47 2.47
N GLU A 138 -17.24 0.38 1.60
CA GLU A 138 -16.12 1.31 1.54
C GLU A 138 -16.58 2.75 1.29
N ALA A 139 -17.54 2.96 0.39
CA ALA A 139 -18.10 4.27 0.12
C ALA A 139 -18.80 4.88 1.35
N ARG A 140 -19.59 4.09 2.09
CA ARG A 140 -20.26 4.54 3.32
C ARG A 140 -19.26 4.90 4.41
N GLU A 141 -18.22 4.10 4.59
CA GLU A 141 -17.16 4.39 5.57
C GLU A 141 -16.42 5.67 5.24
N ARG A 142 -16.09 5.91 3.96
CA ARG A 142 -15.46 7.15 3.51
C ARG A 142 -16.37 8.36 3.68
N GLU A 143 -17.65 8.22 3.40
CA GLU A 143 -18.64 9.28 3.59
C GLU A 143 -18.76 9.62 5.07
N ALA A 144 -18.95 8.64 5.93
CA ALA A 144 -19.02 8.83 7.38
C ALA A 144 -17.73 9.45 7.95
N ALA A 145 -16.57 9.05 7.43
CA ALA A 145 -15.29 9.62 7.79
C ALA A 145 -15.02 10.99 7.16
N GLY A 146 -15.81 11.46 6.19
CA GLY A 146 -15.59 12.72 5.47
C GLY A 146 -14.23 12.78 4.77
N VAL A 147 -13.82 11.67 4.15
CA VAL A 147 -12.56 11.55 3.38
C VAL A 147 -12.85 11.43 1.87
N PRO A 148 -11.86 11.57 0.98
CA PRO A 148 -12.10 11.49 -0.46
C PRO A 148 -12.85 10.22 -0.89
N PRO A 149 -13.87 10.31 -1.77
CA PRO A 149 -14.31 11.48 -2.55
C PRO A 149 -15.36 12.36 -1.86
N TYR A 150 -15.76 12.08 -0.65
CA TYR A 150 -16.80 12.81 0.11
C TYR A 150 -16.25 14.02 0.87
N GLY A 151 -14.95 14.05 1.15
CA GLY A 151 -14.20 15.17 1.68
C GLY A 151 -12.94 15.42 0.85
N ARG A 152 -12.08 16.30 1.37
CA ARG A 152 -10.77 16.63 0.79
C ARG A 152 -9.67 16.34 1.80
N MET A 153 -8.53 15.91 1.31
CA MET A 153 -7.36 15.67 2.15
C MET A 153 -6.09 16.26 1.52
N ALA A 154 -5.11 16.57 2.37
CA ALA A 154 -3.75 16.84 1.92
C ALA A 154 -2.76 16.15 2.84
N GLY A 155 -1.77 15.50 2.24
CA GLY A 155 -0.60 14.96 2.92
C GLY A 155 0.57 15.92 2.80
N ILE A 156 1.18 16.28 3.92
CA ILE A 156 2.39 17.12 3.97
C ILE A 156 3.51 16.28 4.55
N ILE A 157 4.60 16.15 3.82
CA ILE A 157 5.81 15.47 4.27
C ILE A 157 6.93 16.48 4.40
N LEU A 158 7.44 16.60 5.60
CA LEU A 158 8.66 17.33 5.92
C LEU A 158 9.81 16.32 6.04
N SER A 159 10.93 16.56 5.39
CA SER A 159 12.08 15.67 5.52
C SER A 159 13.39 16.46 5.67
N SER A 160 14.18 16.06 6.68
CA SER A 160 15.50 16.61 6.95
C SER A 160 16.50 15.51 7.31
N THR A 161 17.79 15.80 7.19
CA THR A 161 18.87 14.98 7.76
C THR A 161 18.88 15.06 9.29
N ASP A 162 18.29 16.13 9.87
CA ASP A 162 18.08 16.29 11.29
C ASP A 162 16.60 16.00 11.66
N PRO A 163 16.34 14.97 12.49
CA PRO A 163 14.98 14.61 12.89
C PRO A 163 14.31 15.69 13.75
N GLN A 164 15.09 16.43 14.56
CA GLN A 164 14.56 17.47 15.42
C GLN A 164 14.10 18.68 14.60
N GLU A 165 14.84 19.05 13.56
CA GLU A 165 14.46 20.11 12.63
C GLU A 165 13.12 19.78 11.93
N ALA A 166 12.96 18.57 11.40
CA ALA A 166 11.73 18.15 10.73
C ALA A 166 10.52 18.25 11.69
N MET A 167 10.68 17.79 12.92
CA MET A 167 9.61 17.85 13.92
C MET A 167 9.30 19.29 14.34
N ALA A 168 10.31 20.14 14.54
CA ALA A 168 10.12 21.53 14.93
C ALA A 168 9.34 22.33 13.88
N VAL A 169 9.70 22.17 12.60
CA VAL A 169 8.95 22.79 11.49
C VAL A 169 7.51 22.27 11.42
N GLY A 170 7.30 20.98 11.64
CA GLY A 170 5.96 20.40 11.71
C GLY A 170 5.11 21.00 12.84
N GLN A 171 5.70 21.21 14.01
CA GLN A 171 5.04 21.86 15.14
C GLN A 171 4.75 23.34 14.85
N GLU A 172 5.66 24.03 14.19
CA GLU A 172 5.43 25.41 13.76
C GLU A 172 4.26 25.52 12.80
N LEU A 173 4.19 24.68 11.77
CA LEU A 173 3.04 24.59 10.88
C LEU A 173 1.76 24.34 11.67
N LYS A 174 1.76 23.39 12.61
CA LYS A 174 0.58 23.09 13.43
C LYS A 174 0.12 24.30 14.25
N ARG A 175 1.03 25.08 14.83
CA ARG A 175 0.68 26.32 15.56
C ARG A 175 0.07 27.39 14.65
N ARG A 176 0.41 27.39 13.37
CA ARG A 176 -0.03 28.37 12.36
C ARG A 176 -1.21 27.88 11.51
N ASP A 177 -1.99 26.91 11.98
CA ASP A 177 -3.08 26.27 11.26
C ASP A 177 -4.33 27.16 11.04
N GLY A 178 -4.29 28.44 11.40
CA GLY A 178 -5.41 29.37 11.28
C GLY A 178 -6.01 29.45 9.88
N VAL A 179 -5.17 29.51 8.84
CA VAL A 179 -5.61 29.53 7.43
C VAL A 179 -6.36 28.25 7.05
N ILE A 180 -5.89 27.11 7.56
CA ILE A 180 -6.54 25.80 7.34
C ILE A 180 -7.89 25.76 8.04
N ARG A 181 -7.97 26.24 9.29
CA ARG A 181 -9.25 26.31 10.04
C ARG A 181 -10.25 27.26 9.41
N GLN A 182 -9.80 28.39 8.88
CA GLN A 182 -10.67 29.33 8.12
C GLN A 182 -11.25 28.69 6.86
N ALA A 183 -10.52 27.77 6.22
CA ALA A 183 -11.04 26.98 5.11
C ALA A 183 -11.99 25.83 5.54
N GLY A 184 -12.32 25.73 6.83
CA GLY A 184 -13.18 24.67 7.38
C GLY A 184 -12.47 23.32 7.51
N ALA A 185 -11.12 23.30 7.44
CA ALA A 185 -10.32 22.08 7.50
C ALA A 185 -9.58 21.96 8.85
N GLN A 186 -9.08 20.76 9.12
CA GLN A 186 -8.36 20.40 10.34
C GLN A 186 -7.00 19.82 10.00
N VAL A 187 -5.99 20.11 10.86
CA VAL A 187 -4.63 19.58 10.76
C VAL A 187 -4.41 18.50 11.80
N PHE A 188 -3.89 17.35 11.39
CA PHE A 188 -3.48 16.23 12.24
C PHE A 188 -1.95 16.06 12.16
N GLY A 189 -1.35 15.65 13.27
CA GLY A 189 0.10 15.59 13.43
C GLY A 189 0.66 16.91 14.03
N PRO A 190 2.00 17.12 13.94
CA PRO A 190 3.00 16.31 13.24
C PRO A 190 3.27 14.97 13.92
N ALA A 191 3.58 13.96 13.13
CA ALA A 191 4.00 12.64 13.58
C ALA A 191 5.08 12.08 12.63
N PRO A 192 5.93 11.13 13.06
CA PRO A 192 6.79 10.40 12.14
C PRO A 192 5.96 9.81 10.98
N ALA A 193 6.46 9.92 9.75
CA ALA A 193 5.80 9.30 8.61
C ALA A 193 5.85 7.75 8.74
N PRO A 194 4.94 6.99 8.09
CA PRO A 194 4.97 5.52 8.12
C PRO A 194 6.33 4.94 7.74
N ILE A 195 6.98 5.51 6.72
CA ILE A 195 8.39 5.27 6.44
C ILE A 195 9.15 6.45 7.01
N ALA A 196 9.57 6.33 8.28
CA ALA A 196 10.16 7.41 9.05
C ALA A 196 11.54 7.87 8.55
N ARG A 197 12.25 7.03 7.77
CA ARG A 197 13.57 7.37 7.22
C ARG A 197 13.77 6.79 5.83
N ILE A 198 14.13 7.66 4.87
CA ILE A 198 14.47 7.26 3.49
C ILE A 198 15.77 7.97 3.08
N ARG A 199 16.74 7.21 2.57
CA ARG A 199 18.03 7.74 2.07
C ARG A 199 18.69 8.73 3.04
N GLY A 200 18.74 8.35 4.33
CA GLY A 200 19.35 9.14 5.39
C GLY A 200 18.53 10.33 5.89
N ARG A 201 17.35 10.59 5.33
CA ARG A 201 16.47 11.69 5.73
C ARG A 201 15.34 11.22 6.62
N HIS A 202 15.11 11.90 7.72
CA HIS A 202 13.98 11.68 8.62
C HIS A 202 12.74 12.38 8.07
N ARG A 203 11.59 11.73 8.18
CA ARG A 203 10.33 12.19 7.60
C ARG A 203 9.28 12.38 8.68
N VAL A 204 8.66 13.55 8.68
CA VAL A 204 7.54 13.92 9.53
C VAL A 204 6.34 14.23 8.65
N ARG A 205 5.17 13.75 9.06
CA ARG A 205 3.92 13.90 8.32
C ARG A 205 2.93 14.75 9.08
N LEU A 206 2.26 15.65 8.34
CA LEU A 206 0.99 16.24 8.75
C LEU A 206 -0.08 15.83 7.74
N LEU A 207 -1.32 15.69 8.21
CA LEU A 207 -2.49 15.48 7.38
C LEU A 207 -3.44 16.65 7.57
N VAL A 208 -4.03 17.10 6.48
CA VAL A 208 -5.12 18.08 6.50
C VAL A 208 -6.36 17.40 5.96
N LYS A 209 -7.50 17.58 6.63
CA LYS A 209 -8.79 17.06 6.23
C LYS A 209 -9.82 18.17 6.26
N GLY A 210 -10.59 18.29 5.20
CA GLY A 210 -11.63 19.31 5.06
C GLY A 210 -12.86 18.82 4.29
N PRO A 211 -13.94 19.59 4.31
CA PRO A 211 -15.15 19.30 3.56
C PRO A 211 -14.90 19.33 2.05
N LYS A 212 -15.74 18.65 1.27
CA LYS A 212 -15.59 18.53 -0.19
C LYS A 212 -15.51 19.89 -0.91
N GLY A 213 -16.25 20.90 -0.44
CA GLY A 213 -16.27 22.25 -1.00
C GLY A 213 -15.12 23.16 -0.56
N ALA A 214 -14.21 22.70 0.32
CA ALA A 214 -13.11 23.53 0.80
C ALA A 214 -12.11 23.85 -0.33
N ALA A 215 -11.64 25.11 -0.35
CA ALA A 215 -10.53 25.53 -1.21
C ALA A 215 -9.17 25.04 -0.63
N LEU A 216 -9.09 23.71 -0.37
CA LEU A 216 -8.01 23.11 0.41
C LEU A 216 -6.64 23.34 -0.23
N GLN A 217 -6.56 23.21 -1.55
CA GLN A 217 -5.28 23.39 -2.27
C GLN A 217 -4.69 24.78 -2.03
N ARG A 218 -5.53 25.83 -2.14
CA ARG A 218 -5.10 27.21 -1.92
C ARG A 218 -4.73 27.45 -0.45
N ALA A 219 -5.56 27.00 0.48
CA ALA A 219 -5.31 27.13 1.90
C ALA A 219 -4.01 26.44 2.32
N VAL A 220 -3.73 25.25 1.80
CA VAL A 220 -2.48 24.52 2.05
C VAL A 220 -1.29 25.24 1.46
N ALA A 221 -1.38 25.77 0.23
CA ALA A 221 -0.30 26.53 -0.39
C ALA A 221 0.08 27.79 0.44
N ASP A 222 -0.95 28.56 0.85
CA ASP A 222 -0.75 29.76 1.68
C ASP A 222 -0.16 29.40 3.06
N TRP A 223 -0.62 28.30 3.64
CA TRP A 223 -0.17 27.81 4.95
C TRP A 223 1.30 27.38 4.93
N VAL A 224 1.69 26.52 3.99
CA VAL A 224 3.08 26.04 3.91
C VAL A 224 4.05 27.13 3.42
N GLY A 225 3.59 28.06 2.58
CA GLY A 225 4.35 29.21 2.11
C GLY A 225 4.72 30.20 3.23
N GLY A 226 3.99 30.19 4.34
CA GLY A 226 4.25 31.03 5.50
C GLY A 226 5.43 30.59 6.37
N VAL A 227 6.04 29.43 6.12
CA VAL A 227 7.15 28.88 6.93
C VAL A 227 8.45 28.91 6.15
N LYS A 228 9.51 29.44 6.79
CA LYS A 228 10.87 29.46 6.23
C LYS A 228 11.49 28.06 6.40
N LEU A 229 11.96 27.49 5.31
CA LEU A 229 12.65 26.20 5.29
C LEU A 229 14.16 26.42 5.13
N SER A 230 14.95 25.65 5.84
CA SER A 230 16.41 25.62 5.63
C SER A 230 16.74 24.85 4.33
N ASN A 231 17.97 24.99 3.84
CA ASN A 231 18.47 24.26 2.67
C ASN A 231 18.51 22.74 2.88
N ARG A 232 18.46 22.27 4.13
CA ARG A 232 18.43 20.85 4.48
C ARG A 232 17.00 20.28 4.48
N MET A 233 15.99 21.16 4.60
CA MET A 233 14.59 20.76 4.65
C MET A 233 14.02 20.58 3.25
N ARG A 234 13.23 19.53 3.09
CA ARG A 234 12.35 19.35 1.91
C ARG A 234 10.91 19.24 2.39
N LEU A 235 10.04 19.92 1.70
CA LEU A 235 8.60 19.86 1.90
C LEU A 235 7.95 19.33 0.63
N SER A 236 7.06 18.35 0.80
CA SER A 236 6.22 17.80 -0.25
C SER A 236 4.76 17.90 0.17
N VAL A 237 3.92 18.34 -0.74
CA VAL A 237 2.46 18.41 -0.56
C VAL A 237 1.81 17.55 -1.61
N ASP A 238 0.87 16.72 -1.18
CA ASP A 238 0.04 15.90 -2.06
C ASP A 238 -1.44 16.14 -1.71
N ILE A 239 -2.22 16.58 -2.68
CA ILE A 239 -3.65 16.87 -2.52
C ILE A 239 -4.46 15.65 -2.96
N ASP A 240 -5.38 15.20 -2.09
CA ASP A 240 -6.15 13.98 -2.24
C ASP A 240 -5.26 12.77 -2.57
N PRO A 241 -4.25 12.48 -1.72
CA PRO A 241 -3.19 11.55 -2.03
C PRO A 241 -3.71 10.14 -2.31
N GLN A 242 -3.13 9.50 -3.31
CA GLN A 242 -3.40 8.11 -3.65
C GLN A 242 -2.73 7.14 -2.65
N SER A 243 -1.72 7.62 -1.94
CA SER A 243 -0.98 6.89 -0.91
C SER A 243 -0.59 7.82 0.21
N PHE A 244 -0.69 7.34 1.43
CA PHE A 244 -0.31 8.09 2.64
C PHE A 244 1.07 7.67 3.19
N TYR A 245 1.90 7.00 2.36
CA TYR A 245 3.27 6.60 2.71
C TYR A 245 4.33 7.63 2.33
#